data_5e226b553d847d31ae3d511e9c377159
#
_entry.id   5e226b553d847d31ae3d511e9c377159
#
_cell.length_a   1.000
_cell.length_b   1.000
_cell.length_c   1.000
_cell.angle_alpha   90.00
_cell.angle_beta   90.00
_cell.angle_gamma   90.00
#
_symmetry.space_group_name_H-M   'P 1'
#
loop_
_entity.id
_entity.type
_entity.pdbx_description
1 polymer ?
#
loop_
_entity_poly.entity_id
_entity_poly.type
_entity_poly.pdbx_seq_one_letter_code
_entity_poly.pdbx_strand_id
1 'polypeptide(L)'
;MQQRLIVALLAALDAAIAAAVGLAVVLAPFTLLWVLAFGLEADWGALWPVSGTLWQFGHGVPLEVVLPDAVLSSLAIPKDAARFALSVPPLALLLFTGLFAARSGSRAAVAGRWISGVCGGVLAFAAICTAVALTGRSDVLRAPLWAALVIPAAVYAVGALAGALRHAWTEGDDGPIDRLHDVVDSWGDWAAVPGEAVRGAAIAGVALVGVSAVGFAVMTLLRGGEVVALFEAAHVDALGAAMLTIGHLAYLPTLLVWSASWLAGPGFALGAGTAVSPAGTELGIVPGIPVLGLVPENSSIWMLVSVLVPIACGAVAGWMVRSRLAWEHTAGGYGPRAAIAGGITILTAGAAALAAALASGSIGPGRLAQAGPAPGAFALAIGIEVLIGAGILLLAPRHRDELAEERIDRWNEEMAGLSTPVD
;
A
#
# COMPACT_ATOMS: atom_id res chain seq x y z
N MET A 1 -15.84 -13.34 30.53
CA MET A 1 -16.42 -12.07 30.08
C MET A 1 -15.46 -10.90 30.28
N GLN A 2 -14.85 -10.75 31.45
CA GLN A 2 -13.97 -9.61 31.81
C GLN A 2 -12.77 -9.44 30.87
N GLN A 3 -12.05 -10.53 30.53
CA GLN A 3 -10.90 -10.46 29.62
C GLN A 3 -11.27 -9.97 28.21
N ARG A 4 -12.41 -10.43 27.65
CA ARG A 4 -12.88 -9.98 26.32
C ARG A 4 -13.15 -8.47 26.30
N LEU A 5 -13.75 -7.94 27.36
CA LEU A 5 -14.03 -6.52 27.49
C LEU A 5 -12.74 -5.70 27.60
N ILE A 6 -11.78 -6.16 28.41
CA ILE A 6 -10.47 -5.49 28.54
C ILE A 6 -9.75 -5.41 27.19
N VAL A 7 -9.67 -6.53 26.45
CA VAL A 7 -9.01 -6.55 25.12
C VAL A 7 -9.74 -5.64 24.13
N ALA A 8 -11.09 -5.63 24.14
CA ALA A 8 -11.86 -4.71 23.29
C ALA A 8 -11.62 -3.24 23.63
N LEU A 9 -11.56 -2.89 24.92
CA LEU A 9 -11.28 -1.52 25.37
C LEU A 9 -9.85 -1.07 25.04
N LEU A 10 -8.86 -1.96 25.18
CA LEU A 10 -7.48 -1.66 24.79
C LEU A 10 -7.37 -1.42 23.28
N ALA A 11 -8.04 -2.26 22.46
CA ALA A 11 -8.07 -2.06 21.01
C ALA A 11 -8.84 -0.79 20.61
N ALA A 12 -9.90 -0.42 21.35
CA ALA A 12 -10.60 0.85 21.18
C ALA A 12 -9.70 2.06 21.50
N LEU A 13 -8.89 1.95 22.56
CA LEU A 13 -7.88 2.97 22.89
C LEU A 13 -6.82 3.09 21.79
N ASP A 14 -6.32 1.96 21.27
CA ASP A 14 -5.41 1.96 20.12
C ASP A 14 -6.02 2.67 18.91
N ALA A 15 -7.29 2.41 18.61
CA ALA A 15 -8.01 3.05 17.52
C ALA A 15 -8.12 4.58 17.73
N ALA A 16 -8.41 5.00 18.97
CA ALA A 16 -8.45 6.41 19.33
C ALA A 16 -7.08 7.09 19.20
N ILE A 17 -6.00 6.41 19.61
CA ILE A 17 -4.63 6.92 19.44
C ILE A 17 -4.29 7.06 17.96
N ALA A 18 -4.59 6.05 17.13
CA ALA A 18 -4.33 6.12 15.69
C ALA A 18 -5.05 7.29 15.03
N ALA A 19 -6.33 7.49 15.35
CA ALA A 19 -7.11 8.61 14.84
C ALA A 19 -6.59 9.96 15.32
N ALA A 20 -6.28 10.08 16.62
CA ALA A 20 -5.76 11.31 17.23
C ALA A 20 -4.41 11.72 16.62
N VAL A 21 -3.47 10.75 16.45
CA VAL A 21 -2.18 11.00 15.80
C VAL A 21 -2.37 11.41 14.34
N GLY A 22 -3.21 10.68 13.58
CA GLY A 22 -3.49 11.03 12.18
C GLY A 22 -4.12 12.42 12.03
N LEU A 23 -5.07 12.79 12.87
CA LEU A 23 -5.67 14.13 12.90
C LEU A 23 -4.65 15.21 13.32
N ALA A 24 -3.82 14.94 14.33
CA ALA A 24 -2.79 15.86 14.77
C ALA A 24 -1.75 16.13 13.69
N VAL A 25 -1.32 15.11 12.93
CA VAL A 25 -0.37 15.24 11.81
C VAL A 25 -0.93 16.16 10.71
N VAL A 26 -2.25 16.18 10.50
CA VAL A 26 -2.90 17.08 9.53
C VAL A 26 -3.13 18.46 10.14
N LEU A 27 -3.66 18.53 11.36
CA LEU A 27 -4.06 19.81 12.00
C LEU A 27 -2.86 20.66 12.42
N ALA A 28 -1.76 20.04 12.88
CA ALA A 28 -0.60 20.76 13.38
C ALA A 28 0.05 21.69 12.35
N PRO A 29 0.33 21.25 11.08
CA PRO A 29 0.85 22.12 10.04
C PRO A 29 -0.08 23.30 9.73
N PHE A 30 -1.40 23.09 9.67
CA PHE A 30 -2.38 24.15 9.45
C PHE A 30 -2.45 25.13 10.62
N THR A 31 -2.35 24.64 11.86
CA THR A 31 -2.27 25.50 13.04
C THR A 31 -0.99 26.35 13.01
N LEU A 32 0.15 25.76 12.62
CA LEU A 32 1.40 26.49 12.48
C LEU A 32 1.29 27.59 11.42
N LEU A 33 0.70 27.26 10.26
CA LEU A 33 0.41 28.24 9.21
C LEU A 33 -0.50 29.36 9.70
N TRP A 34 -1.55 29.03 10.47
CA TRP A 34 -2.46 29.99 11.04
C TRP A 34 -1.76 30.97 12.00
N VAL A 35 -0.88 30.47 12.87
CA VAL A 35 -0.11 31.32 13.79
C VAL A 35 0.87 32.23 13.04
N LEU A 36 1.63 31.68 12.08
CA LEU A 36 2.76 32.39 11.49
C LEU A 36 2.36 33.27 10.29
N ALA A 37 1.37 32.85 9.49
CA ALA A 37 0.95 33.58 8.30
C ALA A 37 -0.26 34.49 8.54
N PHE A 38 -1.21 34.08 9.39
CA PHE A 38 -2.47 34.83 9.61
C PHE A 38 -2.50 35.59 10.94
N GLY A 39 -1.43 35.55 11.75
CA GLY A 39 -1.26 36.40 12.91
C GLY A 39 -2.33 36.24 14.00
N LEU A 40 -3.00 35.08 14.09
CA LEU A 40 -4.08 34.76 15.04
C LEU A 40 -5.41 35.55 14.82
N GLU A 41 -5.53 36.34 13.75
CA GLU A 41 -6.75 37.14 13.48
C GLU A 41 -7.87 36.31 12.84
N ALA A 42 -7.52 35.23 12.11
CA ALA A 42 -8.50 34.35 11.51
C ALA A 42 -9.10 33.38 12.56
N ASP A 43 -10.36 32.94 12.35
CA ASP A 43 -10.99 31.97 13.22
C ASP A 43 -10.28 30.60 13.13
N TRP A 44 -9.63 30.18 14.22
CA TRP A 44 -8.99 28.87 14.31
C TRP A 44 -9.99 27.71 14.12
N GLY A 45 -11.24 27.90 14.50
CA GLY A 45 -12.31 26.92 14.34
C GLY A 45 -12.53 26.50 12.87
N ALA A 46 -12.20 27.38 11.92
CA ALA A 46 -12.26 27.08 10.48
C ALA A 46 -11.24 26.03 10.02
N LEU A 47 -10.18 25.76 10.79
CA LEU A 47 -9.20 24.73 10.47
C LEU A 47 -9.72 23.30 10.66
N TRP A 48 -10.67 23.11 11.56
CA TRP A 48 -11.20 21.78 11.86
C TRP A 48 -11.90 21.12 10.66
N PRO A 49 -12.86 21.78 9.95
CA PRO A 49 -13.48 21.21 8.76
C PRO A 49 -12.47 20.82 7.69
N VAL A 50 -11.47 21.66 7.44
CA VAL A 50 -10.43 21.39 6.44
C VAL A 50 -9.58 20.20 6.86
N SER A 51 -9.10 20.18 8.09
CA SER A 51 -8.24 19.13 8.62
C SER A 51 -8.96 17.77 8.67
N GLY A 52 -10.21 17.74 9.12
CA GLY A 52 -11.05 16.56 9.17
C GLY A 52 -11.31 15.99 7.77
N THR A 53 -11.63 16.85 6.80
CA THR A 53 -11.84 16.43 5.40
C THR A 53 -10.55 15.92 4.76
N LEU A 54 -9.40 16.57 4.99
CA LEU A 54 -8.10 16.11 4.49
C LEU A 54 -7.62 14.83 5.16
N TRP A 55 -7.93 14.65 6.44
CA TRP A 55 -7.68 13.37 7.12
C TRP A 55 -8.49 12.23 6.48
N GLN A 56 -9.77 12.46 6.14
CA GLN A 56 -10.59 11.50 5.40
C GLN A 56 -10.01 11.22 4.02
N PHE A 57 -9.60 12.27 3.29
CA PHE A 57 -8.94 12.15 1.99
C PHE A 57 -7.69 11.29 2.04
N GLY A 58 -6.85 11.47 3.07
CA GLY A 58 -5.66 10.65 3.29
C GLY A 58 -5.96 9.17 3.57
N HIS A 59 -7.20 8.81 3.85
CA HIS A 59 -7.69 7.42 3.93
C HIS A 59 -8.34 6.91 2.64
N GLY A 60 -8.31 7.69 1.55
CA GLY A 60 -8.88 7.30 0.26
C GLY A 60 -10.33 7.74 0.03
N VAL A 61 -10.87 8.60 0.89
CA VAL A 61 -12.22 9.17 0.65
C VAL A 61 -12.15 10.20 -0.48
N PRO A 62 -12.90 10.04 -1.58
CA PRO A 62 -12.91 11.01 -2.66
C PRO A 62 -13.55 12.32 -2.19
N LEU A 63 -12.97 13.45 -2.60
CA LEU A 63 -13.49 14.78 -2.31
C LEU A 63 -14.07 15.43 -3.56
N GLU A 64 -15.18 16.14 -3.41
CA GLU A 64 -15.67 17.10 -4.37
C GLU A 64 -15.22 18.50 -3.96
N VAL A 65 -14.46 19.17 -4.81
CA VAL A 65 -14.05 20.56 -4.63
C VAL A 65 -15.09 21.46 -5.28
N VAL A 66 -15.62 22.43 -4.52
CA VAL A 66 -16.58 23.44 -5.01
C VAL A 66 -15.96 24.81 -4.76
N LEU A 67 -15.48 25.45 -5.82
CA LEU A 67 -14.87 26.77 -5.71
C LEU A 67 -15.93 27.84 -5.53
N PRO A 68 -15.79 28.75 -4.54
CA PRO A 68 -16.70 29.90 -4.35
C PRO A 68 -16.65 30.86 -5.54
N ASP A 69 -17.77 31.52 -5.85
CA ASP A 69 -17.85 32.49 -6.95
C ASP A 69 -16.83 33.65 -6.83
N ALA A 70 -16.46 34.03 -5.61
CA ALA A 70 -15.42 35.02 -5.36
C ALA A 70 -14.05 34.56 -5.87
N VAL A 71 -13.71 33.28 -5.71
CA VAL A 71 -12.46 32.69 -6.19
C VAL A 71 -12.49 32.54 -7.71
N LEU A 72 -13.63 32.13 -8.27
CA LEU A 72 -13.79 32.02 -9.73
C LEU A 72 -13.60 33.37 -10.42
N SER A 73 -14.17 34.43 -9.85
CA SER A 73 -14.05 35.78 -10.42
C SER A 73 -12.63 36.37 -10.26
N SER A 74 -11.98 36.16 -9.12
CA SER A 74 -10.63 36.69 -8.84
C SER A 74 -9.54 36.02 -9.67
N LEU A 75 -9.69 34.72 -9.97
CA LEU A 75 -8.71 33.95 -10.74
C LEU A 75 -9.13 33.74 -12.20
N ALA A 76 -10.23 34.36 -12.67
CA ALA A 76 -10.80 34.19 -14.02
C ALA A 76 -11.01 32.70 -14.38
N ILE A 77 -11.41 31.87 -13.43
CA ILE A 77 -11.67 30.45 -13.64
C ILE A 77 -13.03 30.28 -14.30
N PRO A 78 -13.14 29.48 -15.40
CA PRO A 78 -14.41 29.18 -16.04
C PRO A 78 -15.37 28.41 -15.09
N LYS A 79 -16.67 28.67 -15.20
CA LYS A 79 -17.69 28.05 -14.34
C LYS A 79 -17.78 26.52 -14.45
N ASP A 80 -17.39 25.97 -15.59
CA ASP A 80 -17.33 24.54 -15.82
C ASP A 80 -16.17 23.86 -15.04
N ALA A 81 -15.13 24.62 -14.68
CA ALA A 81 -14.05 24.18 -13.82
C ALA A 81 -14.30 24.46 -12.31
N ALA A 82 -15.48 25.04 -11.95
CA ALA A 82 -15.81 25.36 -10.57
C ALA A 82 -16.01 24.14 -9.66
N ARG A 83 -16.30 22.99 -10.25
CA ARG A 83 -16.52 21.73 -9.51
C ARG A 83 -15.69 20.62 -10.12
N PHE A 84 -14.93 19.93 -9.30
CA PHE A 84 -14.14 18.79 -9.72
C PHE A 84 -13.90 17.82 -8.56
N ALA A 85 -13.56 16.57 -8.89
CA ALA A 85 -13.20 15.57 -7.91
C ALA A 85 -11.70 15.59 -7.64
N LEU A 86 -11.33 15.33 -6.38
CA LEU A 86 -9.99 14.92 -5.95
C LEU A 86 -10.09 13.51 -5.38
N SER A 87 -9.41 12.55 -5.99
CA SER A 87 -9.51 11.17 -5.56
C SER A 87 -8.19 10.40 -5.60
N VAL A 88 -7.07 11.06 -5.88
CA VAL A 88 -5.73 10.52 -5.68
C VAL A 88 -5.25 10.91 -4.29
N PRO A 89 -5.35 10.03 -3.28
CA PRO A 89 -5.05 10.38 -1.90
C PRO A 89 -3.55 10.38 -1.58
N PRO A 90 -3.11 11.14 -0.57
CA PRO A 90 -1.81 10.96 0.06
C PRO A 90 -1.82 9.69 0.92
N LEU A 91 -1.35 8.56 0.38
CA LEU A 91 -1.46 7.24 0.99
C LEU A 91 -0.70 7.04 2.31
N ALA A 92 0.09 8.02 2.76
CA ALA A 92 0.84 7.90 4.02
C ALA A 92 -0.07 7.71 5.24
N LEU A 93 -1.22 8.43 5.31
CA LEU A 93 -2.18 8.27 6.40
C LEU A 93 -2.87 6.91 6.38
N LEU A 94 -3.25 6.44 5.18
CA LEU A 94 -3.83 5.12 5.00
C LEU A 94 -2.88 4.03 5.47
N LEU A 95 -1.61 4.09 5.05
CA LEU A 95 -0.57 3.14 5.47
C LEU A 95 -0.33 3.20 6.98
N PHE A 96 -0.21 4.40 7.55
CA PHE A 96 -0.06 4.57 8.99
C PHE A 96 -1.19 3.90 9.76
N THR A 97 -2.44 4.18 9.39
CA THR A 97 -3.64 3.62 10.05
C THR A 97 -3.68 2.09 9.87
N GLY A 98 -3.43 1.58 8.66
CA GLY A 98 -3.41 0.15 8.39
C GLY A 98 -2.34 -0.60 9.19
N LEU A 99 -1.11 -0.07 9.24
CA LEU A 99 -0.01 -0.66 10.00
C LEU A 99 -0.24 -0.58 11.53
N PHE A 100 -0.78 0.53 12.00
CA PHE A 100 -1.12 0.69 13.42
C PHE A 100 -2.23 -0.29 13.82
N ALA A 101 -3.27 -0.40 13.00
CA ALA A 101 -4.36 -1.36 13.20
C ALA A 101 -3.85 -2.81 13.16
N ALA A 102 -2.93 -3.15 12.25
CA ALA A 102 -2.31 -4.48 12.19
C ALA A 102 -1.58 -4.83 13.50
N ARG A 103 -0.84 -3.87 14.08
CA ARG A 103 -0.21 -4.07 15.39
C ARG A 103 -1.23 -4.25 16.51
N SER A 104 -2.35 -3.50 16.49
CA SER A 104 -3.43 -3.63 17.46
C SER A 104 -4.10 -5.00 17.36
N GLY A 105 -4.41 -5.47 16.13
CA GLY A 105 -4.96 -6.78 15.88
C GLY A 105 -4.04 -7.92 16.34
N SER A 106 -2.73 -7.82 16.05
CA SER A 106 -1.74 -8.78 16.53
C SER A 106 -1.69 -8.84 18.05
N ARG A 107 -1.70 -7.69 18.76
CA ARG A 107 -1.76 -7.66 20.24
C ARG A 107 -3.02 -8.32 20.80
N ALA A 108 -4.16 -8.11 20.14
CA ALA A 108 -5.42 -8.76 20.54
C ALA A 108 -5.37 -10.28 20.35
N ALA A 109 -4.65 -10.76 19.31
CA ALA A 109 -4.40 -12.18 19.08
C ALA A 109 -3.47 -12.76 20.14
N VAL A 110 -2.36 -12.09 20.48
CA VAL A 110 -1.47 -12.47 21.61
C VAL A 110 -2.26 -12.65 22.91
N ALA A 111 -3.27 -11.80 23.15
CA ALA A 111 -4.14 -11.92 24.32
C ALA A 111 -5.19 -13.05 24.21
N GLY A 112 -5.20 -13.85 23.14
CA GLY A 112 -6.13 -14.95 22.89
C GLY A 112 -7.59 -14.51 22.68
N ARG A 113 -7.82 -13.26 22.29
CA ARG A 113 -9.18 -12.68 22.14
C ARG A 113 -9.26 -11.76 20.91
N TRP A 114 -8.66 -12.16 19.80
CA TRP A 114 -8.50 -11.37 18.60
C TRP A 114 -9.84 -10.85 18.02
N ILE A 115 -10.90 -11.67 18.00
CA ILE A 115 -12.21 -11.25 17.50
C ILE A 115 -12.75 -10.07 18.32
N SER A 116 -12.67 -10.16 19.66
CA SER A 116 -13.16 -9.09 20.55
C SER A 116 -12.33 -7.81 20.38
N GLY A 117 -11.00 -7.93 20.21
CA GLY A 117 -10.11 -6.80 19.96
C GLY A 117 -10.37 -6.14 18.62
N VAL A 118 -10.43 -6.91 17.53
CA VAL A 118 -10.73 -6.39 16.20
C VAL A 118 -12.09 -5.69 16.18
N CYS A 119 -13.14 -6.33 16.69
CA CYS A 119 -14.47 -5.70 16.76
C CYS A 119 -14.46 -4.40 17.60
N GLY A 120 -13.82 -4.41 18.77
CA GLY A 120 -13.72 -3.22 19.64
C GLY A 120 -12.98 -2.06 18.97
N GLY A 121 -11.83 -2.34 18.35
CA GLY A 121 -11.05 -1.35 17.62
C GLY A 121 -11.78 -0.77 16.40
N VAL A 122 -12.38 -1.64 15.57
CA VAL A 122 -13.15 -1.23 14.37
C VAL A 122 -14.36 -0.38 14.76
N LEU A 123 -15.13 -0.76 15.76
CA LEU A 123 -16.28 0.00 16.22
C LEU A 123 -15.87 1.37 16.77
N ALA A 124 -14.79 1.44 17.55
CA ALA A 124 -14.27 2.71 18.06
C ALA A 124 -13.77 3.62 16.92
N PHE A 125 -13.00 3.07 15.97
CA PHE A 125 -12.52 3.84 14.83
C PHE A 125 -13.67 4.34 13.94
N ALA A 126 -14.67 3.49 13.67
CA ALA A 126 -15.87 3.87 12.93
C ALA A 126 -16.67 4.99 13.63
N ALA A 127 -16.79 4.94 14.97
CA ALA A 127 -17.43 6.00 15.75
C ALA A 127 -16.65 7.33 15.60
N ILE A 128 -15.32 7.30 15.62
CA ILE A 128 -14.48 8.48 15.42
C ILE A 128 -14.63 9.00 13.99
N CYS A 129 -14.60 8.13 12.96
CA CYS A 129 -14.85 8.52 11.57
C CYS A 129 -16.20 9.23 11.43
N THR A 130 -17.24 8.72 12.12
CA THR A 130 -18.57 9.33 12.14
C THR A 130 -18.52 10.73 12.78
N ALA A 131 -17.86 10.88 13.92
CA ALA A 131 -17.72 12.16 14.59
C ALA A 131 -16.98 13.18 13.70
N VAL A 132 -15.86 12.79 13.09
CA VAL A 132 -15.10 13.65 12.17
C VAL A 132 -15.93 14.03 10.95
N ALA A 133 -16.66 13.09 10.35
CA ALA A 133 -17.51 13.35 9.17
C ALA A 133 -18.68 14.28 9.47
N LEU A 134 -19.23 14.25 10.69
CA LEU A 134 -20.36 15.11 11.07
C LEU A 134 -19.92 16.50 11.51
N THR A 135 -18.76 16.61 12.18
CA THR A 135 -18.25 17.88 12.71
C THR A 135 -17.30 18.60 11.74
N GLY A 136 -16.66 17.89 10.83
CA GLY A 136 -15.69 18.41 9.86
C GLY A 136 -16.29 18.73 8.48
N ARG A 137 -17.55 19.16 8.39
CA ARG A 137 -18.18 19.53 7.12
C ARG A 137 -17.64 20.85 6.59
N SER A 138 -17.26 20.87 5.30
CA SER A 138 -16.81 22.07 4.58
C SER A 138 -17.70 22.31 3.36
N ASP A 139 -17.95 23.59 3.04
CA ASP A 139 -18.69 23.95 1.83
C ASP A 139 -17.81 23.89 0.58
N VAL A 140 -16.49 24.02 0.75
CA VAL A 140 -15.50 24.01 -0.33
C VAL A 140 -15.02 22.59 -0.65
N LEU A 141 -14.77 21.79 0.39
CA LEU A 141 -14.31 20.41 0.29
C LEU A 141 -15.39 19.47 0.82
N ARG A 142 -16.07 18.79 -0.06
CA ARG A 142 -17.20 17.91 0.29
C ARG A 142 -16.81 16.44 0.16
N ALA A 143 -16.93 15.71 1.25
CA ALA A 143 -16.79 14.26 1.25
C ALA A 143 -18.19 13.60 1.22
N PRO A 144 -18.44 12.59 0.37
CA PRO A 144 -19.67 11.80 0.45
C PRO A 144 -19.76 11.13 1.83
N LEU A 145 -20.84 11.34 2.56
CA LEU A 145 -20.96 10.91 3.96
C LEU A 145 -20.72 9.39 4.12
N TRP A 146 -21.30 8.58 3.22
CA TRP A 146 -21.09 7.13 3.27
C TRP A 146 -19.62 6.73 3.10
N ALA A 147 -18.89 7.42 2.21
CA ALA A 147 -17.47 7.14 1.96
C ALA A 147 -16.61 7.55 3.15
N ALA A 148 -16.92 8.73 3.74
CA ALA A 148 -16.25 9.24 4.94
C ALA A 148 -16.43 8.34 6.18
N LEU A 149 -17.54 7.60 6.25
CA LEU A 149 -17.81 6.64 7.32
C LEU A 149 -17.15 5.28 7.05
N VAL A 150 -17.30 4.76 5.83
CA VAL A 150 -16.98 3.37 5.52
C VAL A 150 -15.50 3.20 5.18
N ILE A 151 -14.91 4.07 4.34
CA ILE A 151 -13.58 3.84 3.80
C ILE A 151 -12.49 3.86 4.89
N PRO A 152 -12.38 4.87 5.78
CA PRO A 152 -11.37 4.85 6.82
C PRO A 152 -11.56 3.70 7.82
N ALA A 153 -12.83 3.38 8.17
CA ALA A 153 -13.14 2.26 9.04
C ALA A 153 -12.75 0.90 8.41
N ALA A 154 -12.95 0.74 7.10
CA ALA A 154 -12.53 -0.44 6.36
C ALA A 154 -11.00 -0.57 6.33
N VAL A 155 -10.26 0.53 6.15
CA VAL A 155 -8.79 0.53 6.24
C VAL A 155 -8.31 0.00 7.59
N TYR A 156 -8.91 0.51 8.68
CA TYR A 156 -8.60 0.05 10.03
C TYR A 156 -8.97 -1.43 10.22
N ALA A 157 -10.15 -1.84 9.75
CA ALA A 157 -10.63 -3.22 9.85
C ALA A 157 -9.72 -4.22 9.13
N VAL A 158 -9.33 -3.91 7.87
CA VAL A 158 -8.42 -4.74 7.08
C VAL A 158 -7.06 -4.85 7.75
N GLY A 159 -6.50 -3.74 8.25
CA GLY A 159 -5.24 -3.76 9.00
C GLY A 159 -5.33 -4.64 10.24
N ALA A 160 -6.34 -4.41 11.08
CA ALA A 160 -6.52 -5.16 12.33
C ALA A 160 -6.74 -6.66 12.10
N LEU A 161 -7.54 -7.01 11.09
CA LEU A 161 -7.74 -8.40 10.68
C LEU A 161 -6.45 -9.03 10.19
N ALA A 162 -5.70 -8.34 9.31
CA ALA A 162 -4.45 -8.86 8.77
C ALA A 162 -3.44 -9.17 9.90
N GLY A 163 -3.29 -8.25 10.86
CA GLY A 163 -2.40 -8.47 12.01
C GLY A 163 -2.85 -9.61 12.92
N ALA A 164 -4.16 -9.68 13.22
CA ALA A 164 -4.74 -10.73 14.05
C ALA A 164 -4.63 -12.11 13.40
N LEU A 165 -5.01 -12.20 12.12
CA LEU A 165 -4.97 -13.47 11.38
C LEU A 165 -3.54 -13.98 11.19
N ARG A 166 -2.58 -13.07 10.91
CA ARG A 166 -1.18 -13.46 10.81
C ARG A 166 -0.68 -14.11 12.11
N HIS A 167 -0.99 -13.50 13.26
CA HIS A 167 -0.56 -14.05 14.56
C HIS A 167 -1.27 -15.35 14.87
N ALA A 168 -2.61 -15.41 14.70
CA ALA A 168 -3.40 -16.60 14.92
C ALA A 168 -2.98 -17.78 14.02
N TRP A 169 -2.51 -17.50 12.80
CA TRP A 169 -1.98 -18.52 11.90
C TRP A 169 -0.64 -19.11 12.38
N THR A 170 0.23 -18.27 12.98
CA THR A 170 1.58 -18.71 13.39
C THR A 170 1.63 -19.35 14.77
N GLU A 171 0.78 -18.89 15.70
CA GLU A 171 0.84 -19.28 17.12
C GLU A 171 -0.41 -20.08 17.57
N GLY A 172 -1.42 -20.16 16.70
CA GLY A 172 -2.72 -20.74 17.03
C GLY A 172 -3.68 -19.74 17.68
N ASP A 173 -4.98 -20.09 17.69
CA ASP A 173 -6.03 -19.29 18.33
C ASP A 173 -6.98 -20.12 19.23
N ASP A 174 -6.72 -21.42 19.40
CA ASP A 174 -7.62 -22.39 20.04
C ASP A 174 -9.04 -22.33 19.45
N GLY A 175 -9.17 -22.01 18.15
CA GLY A 175 -10.45 -21.67 17.56
C GLY A 175 -10.59 -21.93 16.05
N PRO A 176 -11.19 -20.99 15.30
CA PRO A 176 -11.47 -21.19 13.87
C PRO A 176 -10.22 -21.26 13.00
N ILE A 177 -9.13 -20.59 13.39
CA ILE A 177 -7.91 -20.56 12.58
C ILE A 177 -7.15 -21.89 12.71
N ASP A 178 -7.09 -22.49 13.92
CA ASP A 178 -6.48 -23.81 14.12
C ASP A 178 -7.22 -24.89 13.32
N ARG A 179 -8.56 -24.84 13.29
CA ARG A 179 -9.33 -25.77 12.45
C ARG A 179 -9.03 -25.63 10.96
N LEU A 180 -8.82 -24.38 10.51
CA LEU A 180 -8.42 -24.12 9.12
C LEU A 180 -7.00 -24.62 8.86
N HIS A 181 -6.10 -24.47 9.83
CA HIS A 181 -4.73 -24.97 9.77
C HIS A 181 -4.73 -26.51 9.67
N ASP A 182 -5.50 -27.20 10.52
CA ASP A 182 -5.66 -28.67 10.47
C ASP A 182 -6.14 -29.16 9.09
N VAL A 183 -7.09 -28.42 8.47
CA VAL A 183 -7.56 -28.74 7.12
C VAL A 183 -6.44 -28.56 6.10
N VAL A 184 -5.66 -27.49 6.18
CA VAL A 184 -4.53 -27.24 5.27
C VAL A 184 -3.46 -28.31 5.46
N ASP A 185 -3.13 -28.67 6.70
CA ASP A 185 -2.14 -29.71 6.99
C ASP A 185 -2.55 -31.09 6.45
N SER A 186 -3.86 -31.35 6.37
CA SER A 186 -4.38 -32.58 5.76
C SER A 186 -4.10 -32.70 4.25
N TRP A 187 -3.65 -31.63 3.59
CA TRP A 187 -3.34 -31.63 2.16
C TRP A 187 -1.97 -32.26 1.83
N GLY A 188 -1.20 -32.75 2.81
CA GLY A 188 0.10 -33.39 2.63
C GLY A 188 1.09 -32.45 1.94
N ASP A 189 1.69 -32.86 0.83
CA ASP A 189 2.68 -32.07 0.10
C ASP A 189 2.21 -30.67 -0.34
N TRP A 190 0.90 -30.43 -0.37
CA TRP A 190 0.29 -29.15 -0.70
C TRP A 190 0.09 -28.21 0.50
N ALA A 191 0.28 -28.70 1.71
CA ALA A 191 0.06 -27.92 2.93
C ALA A 191 0.93 -26.64 2.99
N ALA A 192 2.16 -26.72 2.49
CA ALA A 192 3.07 -25.58 2.44
C ALA A 192 2.65 -24.48 1.44
N VAL A 193 1.81 -24.81 0.43
CA VAL A 193 1.50 -23.91 -0.69
C VAL A 193 0.92 -22.56 -0.24
N PRO A 194 -0.11 -22.47 0.61
CA PRO A 194 -0.69 -21.19 1.00
C PRO A 194 0.31 -20.30 1.76
N GLY A 195 1.03 -20.86 2.71
CA GLY A 195 2.00 -20.14 3.53
C GLY A 195 3.17 -19.60 2.71
N GLU A 196 3.74 -20.44 1.85
CA GLU A 196 4.88 -20.04 1.01
C GLU A 196 4.47 -19.10 -0.14
N ALA A 197 3.25 -19.21 -0.66
CA ALA A 197 2.72 -18.24 -1.62
C ALA A 197 2.58 -16.84 -1.00
N VAL A 198 2.01 -16.72 0.21
CA VAL A 198 1.88 -15.45 0.92
C VAL A 198 3.25 -14.87 1.27
N ARG A 199 4.17 -15.70 1.77
CA ARG A 199 5.54 -15.27 2.08
C ARG A 199 6.29 -14.78 0.83
N GLY A 200 6.24 -15.55 -0.26
CA GLY A 200 6.88 -15.17 -1.52
C GLY A 200 6.29 -13.88 -2.08
N ALA A 201 4.96 -13.70 -2.03
CA ALA A 201 4.31 -12.47 -2.45
C ALA A 201 4.72 -11.27 -1.58
N ALA A 202 4.87 -11.46 -0.27
CA ALA A 202 5.35 -10.41 0.63
C ALA A 202 6.81 -10.02 0.31
N ILE A 203 7.68 -10.99 0.02
CA ILE A 203 9.07 -10.74 -0.39
C ILE A 203 9.11 -9.98 -1.71
N ALA A 204 8.38 -10.43 -2.74
CA ALA A 204 8.30 -9.75 -4.03
C ALA A 204 7.77 -8.33 -3.89
N GLY A 205 6.71 -8.13 -3.09
CA GLY A 205 6.11 -6.82 -2.83
C GLY A 205 7.07 -5.86 -2.12
N VAL A 206 7.75 -6.32 -1.07
CA VAL A 206 8.75 -5.51 -0.35
C VAL A 206 9.94 -5.17 -1.24
N ALA A 207 10.43 -6.13 -2.03
CA ALA A 207 11.51 -5.89 -2.99
C ALA A 207 11.09 -4.85 -4.04
N LEU A 208 9.88 -4.96 -4.60
CA LEU A 208 9.34 -4.01 -5.57
C LEU A 208 9.22 -2.59 -4.99
N VAL A 209 8.68 -2.45 -3.77
CA VAL A 209 8.61 -1.15 -3.08
C VAL A 209 10.00 -0.59 -2.82
N GLY A 210 10.95 -1.42 -2.39
CA GLY A 210 12.34 -1.02 -2.14
C GLY A 210 13.03 -0.50 -3.40
N VAL A 211 12.91 -1.22 -4.52
CA VAL A 211 13.51 -0.79 -5.79
C VAL A 211 12.80 0.45 -6.35
N SER A 212 11.48 0.56 -6.19
CA SER A 212 10.72 1.76 -6.56
C SER A 212 11.16 2.98 -5.77
N ALA A 213 11.47 2.81 -4.48
CA ALA A 213 12.02 3.89 -3.65
C ALA A 213 13.43 4.31 -4.11
N VAL A 214 14.27 3.34 -4.48
CA VAL A 214 15.60 3.63 -5.08
C VAL A 214 15.45 4.36 -6.40
N GLY A 215 14.55 3.90 -7.28
CA GLY A 215 14.26 4.57 -8.56
C GLY A 215 13.78 6.00 -8.37
N PHE A 216 12.85 6.22 -7.44
CA PHE A 216 12.36 7.55 -7.07
C PHE A 216 13.49 8.45 -6.53
N ALA A 217 14.35 7.92 -5.65
CA ALA A 217 15.51 8.65 -5.12
C ALA A 217 16.52 9.01 -6.22
N VAL A 218 16.80 8.10 -7.14
CA VAL A 218 17.66 8.36 -8.31
C VAL A 218 17.08 9.49 -9.18
N MET A 219 15.76 9.45 -9.47
CA MET A 219 15.11 10.52 -10.22
C MET A 219 15.15 11.86 -9.47
N THR A 220 15.02 11.84 -8.15
CA THR A 220 15.18 13.05 -7.32
C THR A 220 16.58 13.63 -7.43
N LEU A 221 17.62 12.81 -7.45
CA LEU A 221 19.01 13.27 -7.63
C LEU A 221 19.27 13.79 -9.05
N LEU A 222 18.72 13.16 -10.07
CA LEU A 222 18.94 13.53 -11.48
C LEU A 222 18.15 14.76 -11.89
N ARG A 223 16.93 14.94 -11.37
CA ARG A 223 15.99 16.00 -11.76
C ARG A 223 15.64 16.96 -10.61
N GLY A 224 16.40 16.94 -9.52
CA GLY A 224 16.17 17.83 -8.38
C GLY A 224 16.19 19.32 -8.74
N GLY A 225 16.97 19.70 -9.76
CA GLY A 225 16.97 21.07 -10.29
C GLY A 225 15.61 21.53 -10.80
N GLU A 226 14.86 20.66 -11.50
CA GLU A 226 13.50 20.95 -11.97
C GLU A 226 12.51 21.11 -10.80
N VAL A 227 12.68 20.30 -9.77
CA VAL A 227 11.86 20.41 -8.53
C VAL A 227 12.11 21.77 -7.88
N VAL A 228 13.38 22.19 -7.74
CA VAL A 228 13.74 23.50 -7.17
C VAL A 228 13.17 24.64 -8.03
N ALA A 229 13.32 24.57 -9.35
CA ALA A 229 12.77 25.57 -10.27
C ALA A 229 11.25 25.73 -10.13
N LEU A 230 10.51 24.62 -9.94
CA LEU A 230 9.06 24.65 -9.70
C LEU A 230 8.70 25.22 -8.33
N PHE A 231 9.54 24.99 -7.29
CA PHE A 231 9.37 25.66 -5.99
C PHE A 231 9.58 27.18 -6.11
N GLU A 232 10.59 27.61 -6.84
CA GLU A 232 10.85 29.05 -7.11
C GLU A 232 9.71 29.68 -7.92
N ALA A 233 9.23 28.99 -8.96
CA ALA A 233 8.11 29.43 -9.79
C ALA A 233 6.79 29.56 -9.01
N ALA A 234 6.61 28.77 -7.94
CA ALA A 234 5.43 28.87 -7.08
C ALA A 234 5.42 30.14 -6.21
N HIS A 235 6.52 30.89 -6.15
CA HIS A 235 6.66 32.14 -5.37
C HIS A 235 6.21 32.03 -3.90
N VAL A 236 6.40 30.83 -3.30
CA VAL A 236 6.06 30.59 -1.90
C VAL A 236 7.23 30.98 -0.98
N ASP A 237 6.89 31.50 0.20
CA ASP A 237 7.88 31.74 1.25
C ASP A 237 8.41 30.44 1.87
N ALA A 238 9.33 30.55 2.81
CA ALA A 238 9.92 29.38 3.47
C ALA A 238 8.88 28.51 4.19
N LEU A 239 7.82 29.11 4.75
CA LEU A 239 6.75 28.38 5.41
C LEU A 239 5.88 27.63 4.39
N GLY A 240 5.51 28.28 3.29
CA GLY A 240 4.79 27.67 2.19
C GLY A 240 5.58 26.51 1.56
N ALA A 241 6.89 26.67 1.36
CA ALA A 241 7.77 25.61 0.88
C ALA A 241 7.82 24.41 1.84
N ALA A 242 7.87 24.66 3.14
CA ALA A 242 7.82 23.60 4.16
C ALA A 242 6.46 22.84 4.12
N MET A 243 5.33 23.55 3.98
CA MET A 243 4.00 22.94 3.87
C MET A 243 3.87 22.08 2.61
N LEU A 244 4.35 22.56 1.46
CA LEU A 244 4.40 21.78 0.21
C LEU A 244 5.26 20.53 0.36
N THR A 245 6.41 20.63 1.04
CA THR A 245 7.29 19.49 1.30
C THR A 245 6.60 18.44 2.17
N ILE A 246 5.90 18.83 3.24
CA ILE A 246 5.08 17.93 4.06
C ILE A 246 4.00 17.25 3.20
N GLY A 247 3.34 18.01 2.33
CA GLY A 247 2.39 17.47 1.36
C GLY A 247 3.03 16.41 0.45
N HIS A 248 4.19 16.67 -0.14
CA HIS A 248 4.91 15.71 -0.99
C HIS A 248 5.30 14.45 -0.21
N LEU A 249 5.75 14.58 1.06
CA LEU A 249 6.06 13.43 1.91
C LEU A 249 4.81 12.58 2.20
N ALA A 250 3.66 13.21 2.39
CA ALA A 250 2.40 12.49 2.55
C ALA A 250 2.01 11.70 1.29
N TYR A 251 2.37 12.20 0.10
CA TYR A 251 2.17 11.52 -1.18
C TYR A 251 3.26 10.50 -1.52
N LEU A 252 4.34 10.39 -0.77
CA LEU A 252 5.46 9.50 -1.10
C LEU A 252 5.01 8.06 -1.41
N PRO A 253 4.14 7.40 -0.63
CA PRO A 253 3.69 6.05 -0.98
C PRO A 253 2.92 5.99 -2.30
N THR A 254 2.11 7.00 -2.62
CA THR A 254 1.40 7.11 -3.90
C THR A 254 2.40 7.21 -5.05
N LEU A 255 3.43 8.03 -4.91
CA LEU A 255 4.50 8.21 -5.90
C LEU A 255 5.36 6.95 -6.07
N LEU A 256 5.56 6.16 -5.00
CA LEU A 256 6.24 4.87 -5.10
C LEU A 256 5.42 3.86 -5.92
N VAL A 257 4.08 3.86 -5.81
CA VAL A 257 3.22 3.05 -6.68
C VAL A 257 3.34 3.48 -8.14
N TRP A 258 3.39 4.79 -8.42
CA TRP A 258 3.62 5.31 -9.78
C TRP A 258 4.99 4.91 -10.31
N SER A 259 6.03 5.02 -9.48
CA SER A 259 7.39 4.56 -9.81
C SER A 259 7.44 3.05 -10.11
N ALA A 260 6.74 2.22 -9.29
CA ALA A 260 6.63 0.78 -9.51
C ALA A 260 5.97 0.47 -10.86
N SER A 261 4.88 1.16 -11.19
CA SER A 261 4.20 0.97 -12.48
C SER A 261 5.06 1.42 -13.68
N TRP A 262 5.86 2.47 -13.49
CA TRP A 262 6.82 2.89 -14.50
C TRP A 262 7.91 1.84 -14.70
N LEU A 263 8.49 1.30 -13.63
CA LEU A 263 9.50 0.24 -13.69
C LEU A 263 8.99 -1.03 -14.37
N ALA A 264 7.73 -1.38 -14.15
CA ALA A 264 7.06 -2.53 -14.75
C ALA A 264 6.59 -2.30 -16.20
N GLY A 265 6.79 -1.11 -16.77
CA GLY A 265 6.50 -0.80 -18.17
C GLY A 265 5.19 -0.06 -18.46
N PRO A 266 4.03 -0.37 -17.85
CA PRO A 266 2.77 0.34 -18.15
C PRO A 266 2.82 1.84 -17.85
N GLY A 267 3.60 2.25 -16.84
CA GLY A 267 3.68 3.64 -16.45
C GLY A 267 2.41 4.19 -15.80
N PHE A 268 2.21 5.51 -15.91
CA PHE A 268 1.07 6.21 -15.34
C PHE A 268 0.64 7.38 -16.22
N ALA A 269 -0.57 7.88 -16.03
CA ALA A 269 -1.11 9.07 -16.69
C ALA A 269 -1.05 10.29 -15.76
N LEU A 270 -0.87 11.49 -16.33
CA LEU A 270 -0.99 12.80 -15.69
C LEU A 270 -2.07 13.63 -16.38
N GLY A 271 -3.22 13.03 -16.60
CA GLY A 271 -4.35 13.60 -17.32
C GLY A 271 -4.79 12.71 -18.47
N ALA A 272 -6.03 12.89 -18.90
CA ALA A 272 -6.60 12.15 -20.03
C ALA A 272 -5.74 12.36 -21.30
N GLY A 273 -5.40 11.26 -21.96
CA GLY A 273 -4.59 11.25 -23.18
C GLY A 273 -3.10 11.51 -22.94
N THR A 274 -2.59 11.34 -21.72
CA THR A 274 -1.16 11.37 -21.40
C THR A 274 -0.65 10.01 -21.00
N ALA A 275 0.63 9.76 -21.22
CA ALA A 275 1.30 8.53 -20.78
C ALA A 275 2.75 8.87 -20.39
N VAL A 276 3.18 8.33 -19.26
CA VAL A 276 4.56 8.38 -18.78
C VAL A 276 5.03 6.96 -18.54
N SER A 277 5.82 6.43 -19.45
CA SER A 277 6.32 5.05 -19.39
C SER A 277 7.77 4.96 -19.87
N PRO A 278 8.47 3.86 -19.61
CA PRO A 278 9.80 3.64 -20.17
C PRO A 278 9.83 3.61 -21.70
N ALA A 279 8.71 3.24 -22.33
CA ALA A 279 8.59 3.19 -23.79
C ALA A 279 8.42 4.56 -24.43
N GLY A 280 7.87 5.52 -23.69
CA GLY A 280 7.62 6.87 -24.17
C GLY A 280 6.95 7.76 -23.14
N THR A 281 7.14 9.08 -23.28
CA THR A 281 6.50 10.10 -22.46
C THR A 281 5.71 11.03 -23.37
N GLU A 282 4.40 11.03 -23.20
CA GLU A 282 3.47 11.94 -23.87
C GLU A 282 2.76 12.76 -22.78
N LEU A 283 3.21 13.99 -22.60
CA LEU A 283 2.68 14.92 -21.60
C LEU A 283 1.83 16.00 -22.28
N GLY A 284 0.76 16.40 -21.60
CA GLY A 284 0.05 17.64 -21.91
C GLY A 284 0.50 18.76 -20.97
N ILE A 285 -0.42 19.70 -20.69
CA ILE A 285 -0.18 20.72 -19.66
C ILE A 285 -0.19 20.01 -18.30
N VAL A 286 0.97 20.02 -17.64
CA VAL A 286 1.17 19.42 -16.30
C VAL A 286 1.02 20.54 -15.27
N PRO A 287 0.29 20.28 -14.14
CA PRO A 287 0.26 21.25 -13.05
C PRO A 287 1.66 21.54 -12.50
N GLY A 288 1.92 22.81 -12.13
CA GLY A 288 3.19 23.25 -11.56
C GLY A 288 3.43 22.74 -10.12
N ILE A 289 3.18 21.46 -9.86
CA ILE A 289 3.43 20.81 -8.57
C ILE A 289 4.90 20.37 -8.55
N PRO A 290 5.72 20.84 -7.58
CA PRO A 290 7.17 20.61 -7.62
C PRO A 290 7.60 19.16 -7.79
N VAL A 291 6.94 18.20 -7.13
CA VAL A 291 7.28 16.78 -7.27
C VAL A 291 7.05 16.22 -8.69
N LEU A 292 6.19 16.84 -9.49
CA LEU A 292 5.98 16.45 -10.89
C LEU A 292 7.16 16.83 -11.81
N GLY A 293 8.07 17.69 -11.35
CA GLY A 293 9.36 17.94 -12.02
C GLY A 293 10.26 16.69 -12.11
N LEU A 294 9.97 15.65 -11.30
CA LEU A 294 10.69 14.38 -11.37
C LEU A 294 10.27 13.50 -12.56
N VAL A 295 9.17 13.83 -13.24
CA VAL A 295 8.67 13.05 -14.37
C VAL A 295 9.66 13.13 -15.54
N PRO A 296 10.12 12.00 -16.11
CA PRO A 296 11.05 12.02 -17.24
C PRO A 296 10.34 12.56 -18.49
N GLU A 297 10.88 13.58 -19.11
CA GLU A 297 10.35 14.18 -20.34
C GLU A 297 10.83 13.45 -21.59
N ASN A 298 12.02 12.87 -21.53
CA ASN A 298 12.63 12.14 -22.63
C ASN A 298 12.64 10.63 -22.31
N SER A 299 12.32 9.82 -23.29
CA SER A 299 12.46 8.39 -23.24
C SER A 299 13.65 7.90 -24.04
N SER A 300 14.31 6.86 -23.58
CA SER A 300 15.36 6.15 -24.29
C SER A 300 15.04 4.66 -24.30
N ILE A 301 15.38 3.97 -25.39
CA ILE A 301 15.18 2.52 -25.50
C ILE A 301 15.81 1.73 -24.32
N TRP A 302 16.88 2.26 -23.74
CA TRP A 302 17.52 1.69 -22.56
C TRP A 302 16.67 1.71 -21.31
N MET A 303 15.66 2.59 -21.25
CA MET A 303 14.71 2.62 -20.11
C MET A 303 13.84 1.37 -20.07
N LEU A 304 13.63 0.68 -21.20
CA LEU A 304 12.91 -0.60 -21.24
C LEU A 304 13.62 -1.71 -20.42
N VAL A 305 14.91 -1.57 -20.13
CA VAL A 305 15.64 -2.48 -19.24
C VAL A 305 15.06 -2.48 -17.83
N SER A 306 14.33 -1.42 -17.43
CA SER A 306 13.64 -1.36 -16.13
C SER A 306 12.67 -2.52 -15.89
N VAL A 307 12.07 -3.08 -16.96
CA VAL A 307 11.17 -4.24 -16.89
C VAL A 307 11.84 -5.48 -16.29
N LEU A 308 13.18 -5.57 -16.35
CA LEU A 308 13.92 -6.66 -15.70
C LEU A 308 13.89 -6.56 -14.16
N VAL A 309 13.56 -5.39 -13.63
CA VAL A 309 13.57 -5.16 -12.18
C VAL A 309 12.47 -5.94 -11.45
N PRO A 310 11.18 -5.89 -11.84
CA PRO A 310 10.17 -6.72 -11.21
C PRO A 310 10.40 -8.22 -11.45
N ILE A 311 10.99 -8.61 -12.60
CA ILE A 311 11.41 -10.01 -12.84
C ILE A 311 12.44 -10.41 -11.78
N ALA A 312 13.44 -9.56 -11.50
CA ALA A 312 14.43 -9.82 -10.47
C ALA A 312 13.79 -9.89 -9.06
N CYS A 313 12.80 -9.04 -8.76
CA CYS A 313 12.04 -9.13 -7.50
C CYS A 313 11.32 -10.49 -7.37
N GLY A 314 10.69 -10.96 -8.45
CA GLY A 314 10.08 -12.29 -8.52
C GLY A 314 11.11 -13.41 -8.35
N ALA A 315 12.29 -13.28 -8.97
CA ALA A 315 13.39 -14.25 -8.84
C ALA A 315 13.91 -14.31 -7.39
N VAL A 316 14.08 -13.17 -6.72
CA VAL A 316 14.47 -13.13 -5.29
C VAL A 316 13.45 -13.85 -4.43
N ALA A 317 12.15 -13.59 -4.65
CA ALA A 317 11.08 -14.27 -3.92
C ALA A 317 11.11 -15.79 -4.18
N GLY A 318 11.22 -16.21 -5.44
CA GLY A 318 11.32 -17.61 -5.81
C GLY A 318 12.55 -18.30 -5.21
N TRP A 319 13.70 -17.62 -5.21
CA TRP A 319 14.92 -18.14 -4.60
C TRP A 319 14.80 -18.32 -3.09
N MET A 320 14.28 -17.31 -2.38
CA MET A 320 14.13 -17.39 -0.92
C MET A 320 13.15 -18.48 -0.50
N VAL A 321 12.00 -18.58 -1.19
CA VAL A 321 11.03 -19.65 -0.96
C VAL A 321 11.62 -21.03 -1.25
N ARG A 322 12.30 -21.18 -2.40
CA ARG A 322 12.97 -22.44 -2.74
C ARG A 322 14.00 -22.85 -1.70
N SER A 323 14.87 -21.93 -1.27
CA SER A 323 15.90 -22.20 -0.27
C SER A 323 15.28 -22.68 1.06
N ARG A 324 14.13 -22.11 1.44
CA ARG A 324 13.39 -22.52 2.61
C ARG A 324 12.77 -23.92 2.45
N LEU A 325 12.10 -24.17 1.33
CA LEU A 325 11.51 -25.49 1.05
C LEU A 325 12.57 -26.61 1.05
N ALA A 326 13.78 -26.32 0.53
CA ALA A 326 14.89 -27.25 0.60
C ALA A 326 15.34 -27.51 2.05
N TRP A 327 15.44 -26.46 2.86
CA TRP A 327 15.82 -26.56 4.27
C TRP A 327 14.78 -27.35 5.12
N GLU A 328 13.48 -27.15 4.85
CA GLU A 328 12.40 -27.78 5.61
C GLU A 328 11.99 -29.15 5.06
N HIS A 329 12.61 -29.63 3.97
CA HIS A 329 12.30 -30.90 3.27
C HIS A 329 10.81 -31.07 2.89
N THR A 330 10.06 -29.92 2.74
CA THR A 330 8.60 -29.92 2.70
C THR A 330 7.96 -29.88 1.31
N ALA A 331 8.69 -29.65 0.23
CA ALA A 331 8.08 -29.63 -1.10
C ALA A 331 8.89 -30.33 -2.16
N GLY A 332 8.71 -31.64 -2.23
CA GLY A 332 9.40 -32.50 -3.17
C GLY A 332 8.96 -32.38 -4.64
N GLY A 333 7.68 -32.11 -4.92
CA GLY A 333 7.07 -32.19 -6.25
C GLY A 333 7.07 -30.89 -7.05
N TYR A 334 7.06 -30.99 -8.38
CA TYR A 334 6.87 -29.82 -9.28
C TYR A 334 5.47 -29.19 -9.14
N GLY A 335 4.43 -29.99 -8.81
CA GLY A 335 3.06 -29.50 -8.66
C GLY A 335 2.91 -28.42 -7.58
N PRO A 336 3.26 -28.73 -6.30
CA PRO A 336 3.26 -27.73 -5.23
C PRO A 336 4.13 -26.50 -5.54
N ARG A 337 5.31 -26.66 -6.11
CA ARG A 337 6.20 -25.56 -6.51
C ARG A 337 5.58 -24.66 -7.57
N ALA A 338 4.91 -25.23 -8.57
CA ALA A 338 4.18 -24.48 -9.58
C ALA A 338 2.98 -23.72 -8.97
N ALA A 339 2.28 -24.35 -8.05
CA ALA A 339 1.18 -23.71 -7.31
C ALA A 339 1.66 -22.55 -6.43
N ILE A 340 2.82 -22.69 -5.78
CA ILE A 340 3.46 -21.59 -5.03
C ILE A 340 3.82 -20.45 -5.98
N ALA A 341 4.45 -20.72 -7.13
CA ALA A 341 4.78 -19.69 -8.11
C ALA A 341 3.52 -18.97 -8.62
N GLY A 342 2.46 -19.72 -8.93
CA GLY A 342 1.15 -19.16 -9.29
C GLY A 342 0.52 -18.32 -8.17
N GLY A 343 0.59 -18.79 -6.93
CA GLY A 343 0.11 -18.09 -5.74
C GLY A 343 0.85 -16.77 -5.50
N ILE A 344 2.19 -16.78 -5.56
CA ILE A 344 3.03 -15.57 -5.50
C ILE A 344 2.58 -14.57 -6.57
N THR A 345 2.42 -15.04 -7.79
CA THR A 345 2.01 -14.22 -8.94
C THR A 345 0.64 -13.56 -8.71
N ILE A 346 -0.37 -14.36 -8.35
CA ILE A 346 -1.75 -13.87 -8.16
C ILE A 346 -1.81 -12.86 -7.00
N LEU A 347 -1.15 -13.16 -5.89
CA LEU A 347 -1.15 -12.27 -4.71
C LEU A 347 -0.40 -10.97 -5.01
N THR A 348 0.76 -11.02 -5.68
CA THR A 348 1.54 -9.82 -6.01
C THR A 348 0.82 -8.97 -7.07
N ALA A 349 0.24 -9.59 -8.10
CA ALA A 349 -0.56 -8.89 -9.11
C ALA A 349 -1.82 -8.27 -8.49
N GLY A 350 -2.51 -8.99 -7.60
CA GLY A 350 -3.65 -8.46 -6.87
C GLY A 350 -3.29 -7.27 -5.97
N ALA A 351 -2.16 -7.35 -5.27
CA ALA A 351 -1.65 -6.23 -4.47
C ALA A 351 -1.27 -5.03 -5.34
N ALA A 352 -0.67 -5.25 -6.52
CA ALA A 352 -0.35 -4.21 -7.49
C ALA A 352 -1.63 -3.55 -8.04
N ALA A 353 -2.66 -4.33 -8.38
CA ALA A 353 -3.96 -3.82 -8.81
C ALA A 353 -4.59 -2.91 -7.74
N LEU A 354 -4.61 -3.38 -6.50
CA LEU A 354 -5.15 -2.63 -5.36
C LEU A 354 -4.35 -1.35 -5.11
N ALA A 355 -3.02 -1.43 -5.10
CA ALA A 355 -2.16 -0.27 -4.91
C ALA A 355 -2.38 0.78 -6.02
N ALA A 356 -2.46 0.35 -7.29
CA ALA A 356 -2.76 1.23 -8.40
C ALA A 356 -4.16 1.86 -8.28
N ALA A 357 -5.19 1.08 -7.92
CA ALA A 357 -6.54 1.60 -7.72
C ALA A 357 -6.59 2.67 -6.62
N LEU A 358 -5.83 2.48 -5.52
CA LEU A 358 -5.71 3.46 -4.44
C LEU A 358 -4.86 4.69 -4.82
N ALA A 359 -3.91 4.53 -5.75
CA ALA A 359 -3.00 5.60 -6.18
C ALA A 359 -3.45 6.29 -7.47
N SER A 360 -4.66 6.01 -7.97
CA SER A 360 -5.20 6.55 -9.22
C SER A 360 -6.51 7.26 -9.01
N GLY A 361 -6.83 8.22 -9.89
CA GLY A 361 -8.08 8.94 -9.85
C GLY A 361 -7.96 10.34 -10.45
N SER A 362 -8.75 11.27 -9.93
CA SER A 362 -8.75 12.66 -10.34
C SER A 362 -7.85 13.52 -9.46
N ILE A 363 -7.05 14.39 -10.08
CA ILE A 363 -6.24 15.41 -9.42
C ILE A 363 -6.71 16.84 -9.77
N GLY A 364 -7.81 16.97 -10.53
CA GLY A 364 -8.32 18.28 -10.94
C GLY A 364 -9.39 18.22 -12.02
N PRO A 365 -9.82 19.39 -12.52
CA PRO A 365 -10.87 19.47 -13.51
C PRO A 365 -10.41 19.05 -14.92
N GLY A 366 -11.36 18.74 -15.79
CA GLY A 366 -11.16 18.46 -17.20
C GLY A 366 -10.22 17.28 -17.44
N ARG A 367 -9.10 17.50 -18.10
CA ARG A 367 -8.13 16.45 -18.41
C ARG A 367 -7.51 15.80 -17.15
N LEU A 368 -7.38 16.54 -16.06
CA LEU A 368 -6.83 16.06 -14.80
C LEU A 368 -7.78 15.11 -14.03
N ALA A 369 -8.93 14.79 -14.60
CA ALA A 369 -9.84 13.79 -14.04
C ALA A 369 -9.29 12.36 -14.07
N GLN A 370 -8.18 12.10 -14.80
CA GLN A 370 -7.55 10.79 -14.89
C GLN A 370 -6.05 10.92 -14.63
N ALA A 371 -5.60 10.45 -13.48
CA ALA A 371 -4.17 10.42 -13.11
C ALA A 371 -3.84 9.10 -12.40
N GLY A 372 -2.58 8.67 -12.52
CA GLY A 372 -2.06 7.47 -11.90
C GLY A 372 -1.97 6.26 -12.83
N PRO A 373 -1.49 5.12 -12.32
CA PRO A 373 -1.36 3.87 -13.05
C PRO A 373 -2.72 3.26 -13.41
N ALA A 374 -2.80 2.57 -14.55
CA ALA A 374 -3.96 1.76 -14.89
C ALA A 374 -3.92 0.42 -14.12
N PRO A 375 -4.87 0.15 -13.18
CA PRO A 375 -4.77 -1.00 -12.28
C PRO A 375 -4.64 -2.35 -13.00
N GLY A 376 -5.40 -2.56 -14.07
CA GLY A 376 -5.36 -3.81 -14.84
C GLY A 376 -4.05 -4.01 -15.59
N ALA A 377 -3.53 -2.97 -16.24
CA ALA A 377 -2.28 -3.05 -16.99
C ALA A 377 -1.08 -3.28 -16.03
N PHE A 378 -1.06 -2.57 -14.90
CA PHE A 378 0.00 -2.74 -13.90
C PHE A 378 -0.04 -4.13 -13.26
N ALA A 379 -1.22 -4.62 -12.88
CA ALA A 379 -1.39 -5.97 -12.34
C ALA A 379 -0.93 -7.05 -13.33
N LEU A 380 -1.28 -6.91 -14.62
CA LEU A 380 -0.89 -7.85 -15.66
C LEU A 380 0.62 -7.86 -15.85
N ALA A 381 1.26 -6.69 -15.93
CA ALA A 381 2.71 -6.57 -16.07
C ALA A 381 3.44 -7.24 -14.90
N ILE A 382 3.12 -6.82 -13.66
CA ILE A 382 3.70 -7.41 -12.44
C ILE A 382 3.43 -8.91 -12.38
N GLY A 383 2.21 -9.36 -12.74
CA GLY A 383 1.89 -10.78 -12.75
C GLY A 383 2.81 -11.58 -13.69
N ILE A 384 2.99 -11.12 -14.92
CA ILE A 384 3.86 -11.80 -15.90
C ILE A 384 5.32 -11.77 -15.43
N GLU A 385 5.81 -10.62 -15.00
CA GLU A 385 7.21 -10.42 -14.61
C GLU A 385 7.58 -11.25 -13.37
N VAL A 386 6.73 -11.21 -12.33
CA VAL A 386 6.93 -12.00 -11.11
C VAL A 386 6.80 -13.50 -11.41
N LEU A 387 5.87 -13.91 -12.30
CA LEU A 387 5.74 -15.31 -12.71
C LEU A 387 7.00 -15.81 -13.39
N ILE A 388 7.58 -15.01 -14.29
CA ILE A 388 8.84 -15.35 -14.96
C ILE A 388 9.95 -15.51 -13.92
N GLY A 389 10.14 -14.50 -13.04
CA GLY A 389 11.21 -14.53 -12.05
C GLY A 389 11.07 -15.69 -11.06
N ALA A 390 9.92 -15.78 -10.38
CA ALA A 390 9.65 -16.81 -9.40
C ALA A 390 9.58 -18.20 -10.03
N GLY A 391 8.95 -18.31 -11.21
CA GLY A 391 8.82 -19.57 -11.93
C GLY A 391 10.18 -20.18 -12.33
N ILE A 392 11.09 -19.38 -12.87
CA ILE A 392 12.45 -19.85 -13.22
C ILE A 392 13.14 -20.45 -11.99
N LEU A 393 13.06 -19.79 -10.83
CA LEU A 393 13.80 -20.23 -9.65
C LEU A 393 13.11 -21.41 -8.94
N LEU A 394 11.78 -21.41 -8.82
CA LEU A 394 11.01 -22.47 -8.16
C LEU A 394 10.97 -23.76 -8.99
N LEU A 395 10.90 -23.64 -10.33
CA LEU A 395 10.78 -24.79 -11.23
C LEU A 395 12.14 -25.25 -11.79
N ALA A 396 13.24 -24.56 -11.44
CA ALA A 396 14.58 -25.02 -11.84
C ALA A 396 14.84 -26.45 -11.32
N PRO A 397 15.54 -27.29 -12.10
CA PRO A 397 15.91 -28.62 -11.69
C PRO A 397 16.62 -28.63 -10.33
N ARG A 398 16.41 -29.69 -9.55
CA ARG A 398 17.08 -29.86 -8.26
C ARG A 398 18.59 -29.96 -8.46
N HIS A 399 19.37 -29.34 -7.59
CA HIS A 399 20.82 -29.46 -7.62
C HIS A 399 21.20 -30.91 -7.31
N ARG A 400 22.36 -31.38 -7.83
CA ARG A 400 22.85 -32.72 -7.55
C ARG A 400 23.05 -32.99 -6.06
N ASP A 401 23.34 -31.97 -5.29
CA ASP A 401 23.54 -32.04 -3.85
C ASP A 401 22.20 -32.27 -3.11
N GLU A 402 21.09 -31.60 -3.49
CA GLU A 402 19.74 -31.83 -2.98
C GLU A 402 19.29 -33.30 -3.22
N LEU A 403 19.63 -33.85 -4.39
CA LEU A 403 19.33 -35.26 -4.74
C LEU A 403 20.24 -36.27 -4.03
N ALA A 404 21.43 -35.87 -3.62
CA ALA A 404 22.34 -36.72 -2.85
C ALA A 404 21.90 -36.81 -1.37
N GLU A 405 21.50 -35.70 -0.78
CA GLU A 405 20.95 -35.64 0.60
C GLU A 405 19.67 -36.47 0.72
N GLU A 406 18.71 -36.35 -0.20
CA GLU A 406 17.48 -37.19 -0.20
C GLU A 406 17.77 -38.69 -0.36
N ARG A 407 18.86 -39.06 -1.04
CA ARG A 407 19.29 -40.44 -1.14
C ARG A 407 19.88 -40.97 0.17
N ILE A 408 20.62 -40.11 0.85
CA ILE A 408 21.23 -40.45 2.14
C ILE A 408 20.11 -40.59 3.19
N ASP A 409 19.14 -39.68 3.22
CA ASP A 409 18.04 -39.73 4.17
C ASP A 409 17.15 -40.97 3.96
N ARG A 410 16.77 -41.25 2.71
CA ARG A 410 16.05 -42.52 2.41
C ARG A 410 16.83 -43.79 2.81
N TRP A 411 18.13 -43.79 2.57
CA TRP A 411 18.97 -44.91 2.97
C TRP A 411 19.01 -45.04 4.51
N ASN A 412 19.10 -43.92 5.24
CA ASN A 412 19.06 -43.90 6.71
C ASN A 412 17.70 -44.39 7.25
N GLU A 413 16.59 -44.00 6.65
CA GLU A 413 15.25 -44.45 7.00
C GLU A 413 15.06 -45.95 6.73
N GLU A 414 15.50 -46.45 5.60
CA GLU A 414 15.49 -47.90 5.29
C GLU A 414 16.33 -48.69 6.29
N MET A 415 17.52 -48.20 6.65
CA MET A 415 18.39 -48.87 7.61
C MET A 415 17.78 -48.81 9.05
N ALA A 416 17.15 -47.73 9.42
CA ALA A 416 16.44 -47.61 10.70
C ALA A 416 15.24 -48.58 10.78
N GLY A 417 14.49 -48.76 9.69
CA GLY A 417 13.39 -49.72 9.58
C GLY A 417 13.84 -51.21 9.67
N LEU A 418 15.07 -51.49 9.23
CA LEU A 418 15.66 -52.83 9.32
C LEU A 418 16.24 -53.14 10.71
N SER A 419 16.46 -52.14 11.55
CA SER A 419 17.03 -52.27 12.89
C SER A 419 15.97 -52.43 14.00
N THR A 420 14.69 -52.38 13.68
CA THR A 420 13.62 -52.72 14.66
C THR A 420 13.54 -54.24 14.79
N PRO A 421 13.81 -54.82 15.95
CA PRO A 421 13.66 -56.26 16.17
C PRO A 421 12.18 -56.65 15.96
N VAL A 422 11.95 -57.67 15.15
CA VAL A 422 10.65 -58.35 15.06
C VAL A 422 10.53 -59.18 16.34
N ASP A 423 9.73 -58.68 17.32
CA ASP A 423 9.30 -59.45 18.47
C ASP A 423 8.18 -60.44 18.10
#